data_7133eac78016db29127ed6fc91f2c970
#
_entry.id   7133eac78016db29127ed6fc91f2c970
#
_cell.length_a   1.000
_cell.length_b   1.000
_cell.length_c   1.000
_cell.angle_alpha   90.00
_cell.angle_beta   90.00
_cell.angle_gamma   90.00
#
_symmetry.space_group_name_H-M   'P 1'
#
loop_
_entity.id
_entity.type
_entity.pdbx_description
1 polymer ?
#
loop_
_entity_poly.entity_id
_entity_poly.type
_entity_poly.pdbx_seq_one_letter_code
_entity_poly.pdbx_strand_id
1 'polypeptide(L)' 'MKQINWGFIGCGEVTEKKSGPAFNEVEGSQVVAVMSRSENKARSYAERHHVRKWDTDASELIEDPDVNAVYI' A
#
# COMPACT_ATOMS: atom_id res chain seq x y z
N MET A 1 -8.88 8.34 -17.99
CA MET A 1 -7.77 8.73 -17.12
C MET A 1 -7.09 7.51 -16.55
N LYS A 2 -5.76 7.60 -16.48
CA LYS A 2 -4.99 6.47 -15.98
C LYS A 2 -5.01 6.44 -14.45
N GLN A 3 -5.42 5.33 -13.88
CA GLN A 3 -5.45 5.18 -12.44
C GLN A 3 -4.08 4.78 -11.91
N ILE A 4 -3.69 5.37 -10.78
CA ILE A 4 -2.45 5.03 -10.11
C ILE A 4 -2.77 4.09 -8.95
N ASN A 5 -2.23 2.88 -9.03
CA ASN A 5 -2.41 1.85 -8.01
C ASN A 5 -1.10 1.71 -7.23
N TRP A 6 -1.09 2.26 -6.03
CA TRP A 6 0.10 2.33 -5.21
C TRP A 6 0.35 1.05 -4.42
N GLY A 7 1.62 0.66 -4.36
CA GLY A 7 2.09 -0.35 -3.41
C GLY A 7 3.03 0.31 -2.41
N PHE A 8 2.76 0.15 -1.13
CA PHE A 8 3.61 0.70 -0.07
C PHE A 8 4.57 -0.35 0.46
N ILE A 9 5.86 -0.03 0.43
CA ILE A 9 6.89 -0.88 1.03
C ILE A 9 7.27 -0.29 2.38
N GLY A 10 6.94 -1.02 3.44
CA GLY A 10 7.17 -0.56 4.80
C GLY A 10 5.99 0.25 5.34
N CYS A 11 5.11 -0.38 6.10
CA CYS A 11 3.96 0.28 6.72
C CYS A 11 4.39 0.98 7.99
N GLY A 12 4.95 2.18 7.87
CA GLY A 12 5.39 2.96 9.01
C GLY A 12 4.30 3.88 9.53
N GLU A 13 4.55 4.48 10.70
CA GLU A 13 3.60 5.38 11.33
C GLU A 13 3.26 6.59 10.45
N VAL A 14 4.25 7.14 9.76
CA VAL A 14 4.04 8.27 8.86
C VAL A 14 3.11 7.89 7.72
N THR A 15 3.29 6.70 7.17
CA THR A 15 2.44 6.19 6.10
C THR A 15 0.99 6.06 6.55
N GLU A 16 0.77 5.63 7.79
CA GLU A 16 -0.58 5.49 8.32
C GLU A 16 -1.27 6.82 8.54
N LYS A 17 -0.56 7.79 9.11
CA LYS A 17 -1.19 9.04 9.57
C LYS A 17 -1.16 10.15 8.55
N LYS A 18 -0.16 10.20 7.69
CA LYS A 18 0.03 11.33 6.77
C LYS A 18 -0.04 10.96 5.30
N SER A 19 0.79 10.02 4.86
CA SER A 19 0.91 9.71 3.44
C SER A 19 -0.18 8.78 2.93
N GLY A 20 -0.50 7.73 3.69
CA GLY A 20 -1.47 6.73 3.26
C GLY A 20 -2.84 7.30 2.93
N PRO A 21 -3.48 8.01 3.86
CA PRO A 21 -4.79 8.61 3.57
C PRO A 21 -4.77 9.60 2.41
N ALA A 22 -3.70 10.39 2.27
CA ALA A 22 -3.59 11.37 1.21
C ALA A 22 -3.62 10.73 -0.18
N PHE A 23 -3.00 9.56 -0.34
CA PHE A 23 -2.98 8.88 -1.64
C PHE A 23 -4.37 8.41 -2.07
N ASN A 24 -5.24 8.11 -1.12
CA ASN A 24 -6.61 7.70 -1.44
C ASN A 24 -7.54 8.89 -1.66
N GLU A 25 -7.15 10.08 -1.25
CA GLU A 25 -7.96 11.28 -1.43
C GLU A 25 -7.78 11.89 -2.82
N VAL A 26 -6.70 11.56 -3.51
CA VAL A 26 -6.47 12.08 -4.86
C VAL A 26 -7.23 11.23 -5.86
N GLU A 27 -8.06 11.90 -6.69
CA GLU A 27 -8.83 11.20 -7.71
C GLU A 27 -7.91 10.44 -8.67
N GLY A 28 -8.23 9.19 -8.93
CA GLY A 28 -7.42 8.32 -9.78
C GLY A 28 -6.22 7.71 -9.08
N SER A 29 -6.12 7.88 -7.75
CA SER A 29 -5.02 7.34 -6.97
C SER A 29 -5.58 6.50 -5.82
N GLN A 30 -5.06 5.29 -5.65
CA GLN A 30 -5.47 4.43 -4.52
C GLN A 30 -4.31 3.52 -4.10
N VAL A 31 -4.34 3.11 -2.84
CA VAL A 31 -3.38 2.14 -2.31
C VAL A 31 -3.99 0.76 -2.43
N VAL A 32 -3.38 -0.12 -3.23
CA VAL A 32 -3.92 -1.46 -3.48
C VAL A 32 -3.15 -2.55 -2.75
N ALA A 33 -1.93 -2.28 -2.33
CA ALA A 33 -1.12 -3.27 -1.64
C ALA A 33 -0.18 -2.60 -0.66
N VAL A 34 0.12 -3.29 0.43
CA VAL A 34 1.10 -2.82 1.42
C VAL A 34 2.00 -3.98 1.81
N MET A 35 3.22 -3.66 2.21
CA MET A 35 4.21 -4.66 2.60
C MET A 35 4.85 -4.26 3.92
N SER A 36 5.05 -5.22 4.81
CA SER A 36 5.83 -5.06 6.02
C SER A 36 6.52 -6.38 6.30
N ARG A 37 7.69 -6.33 6.91
CA ARG A 37 8.38 -7.56 7.32
C ARG A 37 7.58 -8.30 8.39
N SER A 38 6.76 -7.59 9.11
CA SER A 38 5.87 -8.20 10.10
C SER A 38 4.50 -8.47 9.46
N GLU A 39 4.11 -9.73 9.40
CA GLU A 39 2.80 -10.13 8.87
C GLU A 39 1.67 -9.42 9.62
N ASN A 40 1.78 -9.37 10.94
CA ASN A 40 0.75 -8.71 11.75
C ASN A 40 0.60 -7.24 11.43
N LYS A 41 1.71 -6.54 11.21
CA LYS A 41 1.66 -5.12 10.87
C LYS A 41 1.07 -4.89 9.48
N ALA A 42 1.48 -5.70 8.51
CA ALA A 42 0.97 -5.57 7.14
C ALA A 42 -0.54 -5.84 7.10
N ARG A 43 -0.97 -6.93 7.73
CA ARG A 43 -2.38 -7.29 7.77
C ARG A 43 -3.21 -6.25 8.52
N SER A 44 -2.72 -5.80 9.66
CA SER A 44 -3.42 -4.79 10.46
C SER A 44 -3.57 -3.49 9.69
N TYR A 45 -2.52 -3.05 9.02
CA TYR A 45 -2.58 -1.85 8.19
C TYR A 45 -3.62 -1.99 7.08
N ALA A 46 -3.59 -3.13 6.39
CA ALA A 46 -4.52 -3.37 5.29
C ALA A 46 -5.97 -3.36 5.76
N GLU A 47 -6.25 -3.98 6.92
CA GLU A 47 -7.59 -4.02 7.48
C GLU A 47 -8.08 -2.63 7.90
N ARG A 48 -7.20 -1.84 8.54
CA ARG A 48 -7.57 -0.51 9.03
C ARG A 48 -7.78 0.51 7.91
N HIS A 49 -7.06 0.35 6.81
CA HIS A 49 -7.11 1.29 5.70
C HIS A 49 -7.81 0.73 4.47
N HIS A 50 -8.47 -0.42 4.60
CA HIS A 50 -9.23 -1.05 3.51
C HIS A 50 -8.38 -1.31 2.26
N VAL A 51 -7.13 -1.73 2.47
CA VAL A 51 -6.23 -2.12 1.38
C VAL A 51 -6.49 -3.59 1.05
N ARG A 52 -6.65 -3.89 -0.23
CA ARG A 52 -7.04 -5.25 -0.67
C ARG A 52 -5.97 -6.29 -0.46
N LYS A 53 -4.71 -5.92 -0.56
CA LYS A 53 -3.59 -6.87 -0.52
C LYS A 53 -2.54 -6.45 0.49
N TRP A 54 -1.91 -7.42 1.11
CA TRP A 54 -0.76 -7.17 1.96
C TRP A 54 0.25 -8.30 1.78
N ASP A 55 1.53 -7.97 1.88
CA ASP A 55 2.63 -8.90 1.68
C ASP A 55 3.70 -8.71 2.74
N THR A 56 4.52 -9.76 2.93
CA THR A 56 5.71 -9.69 3.77
C THR A 56 6.99 -9.68 2.94
N ASP A 57 6.85 -9.75 1.63
CA ASP A 57 7.96 -9.78 0.67
C ASP A 57 7.78 -8.65 -0.34
N ALA A 58 8.76 -7.74 -0.38
CA ALA A 58 8.71 -6.60 -1.30
C ALA A 58 8.68 -7.06 -2.77
N SER A 59 9.35 -8.15 -3.09
CA SER A 59 9.39 -8.65 -4.46
C SER A 59 7.99 -9.04 -4.96
N GLU A 60 7.19 -9.65 -4.11
CA GLU A 60 5.83 -10.02 -4.48
C GLU A 60 4.97 -8.80 -4.75
N LEU A 61 5.14 -7.75 -3.95
CA LEU A 61 4.40 -6.51 -4.15
C LEU A 61 4.82 -5.83 -5.44
N ILE A 62 6.11 -5.75 -5.71
CA ILE A 62 6.65 -5.10 -6.92
C ILE A 62 6.20 -5.82 -8.19
N GLU A 63 6.12 -7.14 -8.13
CA GLU A 63 5.72 -7.96 -9.28
C GLU A 63 4.22 -8.08 -9.47
N ASP A 64 3.43 -7.56 -8.52
CA ASP A 64 1.98 -7.63 -8.61
C ASP A 64 1.48 -6.80 -9.80
N PRO A 65 0.74 -7.42 -10.74
CA PRO A 65 0.28 -6.72 -11.93
C PRO A 65 -0.71 -5.57 -11.63
N ASP A 66 -1.32 -5.59 -10.45
CA ASP A 66 -2.24 -4.53 -10.06
C ASP A 66 -1.52 -3.29 -9.51
N VAL A 67 -0.23 -3.41 -9.19
CA VAL A 67 0.56 -2.31 -8.65
C VAL A 67 1.34 -1.66 -9.80
N ASN A 68 1.11 -0.38 -10.05
CA ASN A 68 1.84 0.33 -11.10
C ASN A 68 2.69 1.49 -10.58
N ALA A 69 2.70 1.71 -9.27
CA ALA A 69 3.58 2.68 -8.62
C ALA A 69 3.95 2.17 -7.24
N VAL A 70 5.16 2.45 -6.81
CA VAL A 70 5.68 1.99 -5.51
C VAL A 70 6.18 3.19 -4.70
N TYR A 71 5.78 3.22 -3.43
CA TYR A 71 6.23 4.22 -2.46
C TYR A 71 7.05 3.52 -1.38
N ILE A 72 8.24 4.04 -1.14
CA ILE A 72 9.18 3.48 -0.15
C ILE A 72 9.36 4.44 1.00
#